data_6a3fa7467fb9e64d83230c1759b32d7b
#
_entry.id   6a3fa7467fb9e64d83230c1759b32d7b
#
_cell.length_a   1.000
_cell.length_b   1.000
_cell.length_c   1.000
_cell.angle_alpha   90.00
_cell.angle_beta   90.00
_cell.angle_gamma   90.00
#
_symmetry.space_group_name_H-M   'P 1'
#
loop_
_entity.id
_entity.type
_entity.pdbx_description
1 polymer ?
#
loop_
_entity_poly.entity_id
_entity_poly.type
_entity_poly.pdbx_seq_one_letter_code
_entity_poly.pdbx_strand_id
1 'polypeptide(L)'
;MAGDAPRTTNGSPDDLRRSTGTVRYRGAAYRATSGPPVVPEYPSRVDFHTHSRRSDGVLEPIDLVRAAADAGVRVMALSDHDTLAGVRELCGPGRPPLPLELLPAVEINSVATGIDNLWEGELHILGLGVDPGDDAFEATLERQRRARASRFRRIVDRLRDLGIPVDSQAEALHTEPGASLGRPQIARLLVAAGHCASVDEAMQTLLARGRPGYVERHGLGPAEAISAIRAAGGLPVLAHFSDAADRRDLIRELIHTELGGLEVHYRKFDAETVAELAAVASELHLVPTGGSDYHGDGETYAQAHAALFVPDEDAAAVYASLGRPLGLGAAVS
;
A
#
# COMPACT_ATOMS: atom_id res chain seq x y z
N MET A 1 27.99 -54.96 16.45
CA MET A 1 27.00 -53.94 16.84
C MET A 1 27.13 -52.78 15.82
N ALA A 2 26.25 -52.78 14.84
CA ALA A 2 26.24 -51.79 13.76
C ALA A 2 25.26 -50.69 14.17
N GLY A 3 25.76 -49.42 14.16
CA GLY A 3 24.94 -48.27 14.44
C GLY A 3 24.28 -47.75 13.17
N ASP A 4 22.97 -47.61 13.24
CA ASP A 4 22.11 -47.08 12.19
C ASP A 4 22.31 -45.55 12.06
N ALA A 5 22.63 -45.09 10.86
CA ALA A 5 22.63 -43.66 10.48
C ALA A 5 21.23 -43.31 9.95
N PRO A 6 20.70 -42.08 10.25
CA PRO A 6 19.40 -41.67 9.76
C PRO A 6 19.45 -41.33 8.28
N ARG A 7 18.51 -41.86 7.49
CA ARG A 7 18.32 -41.56 6.08
C ARG A 7 17.67 -40.14 5.94
N THR A 8 18.34 -39.28 5.24
CA THR A 8 17.76 -38.03 4.73
C THR A 8 16.82 -38.34 3.55
N THR A 9 15.53 -38.11 3.72
CA THR A 9 14.57 -38.17 2.61
C THR A 9 14.59 -36.85 1.84
N ASN A 10 15.17 -36.87 0.64
CA ASN A 10 14.98 -35.83 -0.36
C ASN A 10 13.54 -35.91 -0.87
N GLY A 11 12.68 -34.99 -0.47
CA GLY A 11 11.34 -34.82 -1.05
C GLY A 11 11.47 -34.25 -2.47
N SER A 12 10.80 -34.95 -3.42
CA SER A 12 10.70 -34.52 -4.82
C SER A 12 9.86 -33.24 -4.94
N PRO A 13 10.10 -32.37 -5.96
CA PRO A 13 9.27 -31.19 -6.25
C PRO A 13 7.77 -31.49 -6.44
N ASP A 14 7.40 -32.73 -6.73
CA ASP A 14 6.00 -33.16 -6.91
C ASP A 14 5.24 -33.33 -5.59
N ASP A 15 5.89 -33.44 -4.45
CA ASP A 15 5.23 -33.53 -3.13
C ASP A 15 4.62 -32.20 -2.66
N LEU A 16 5.04 -31.07 -3.24
CA LEU A 16 4.49 -29.75 -2.97
C LEU A 16 3.11 -29.51 -3.60
N ARG A 17 2.69 -30.34 -4.56
CA ARG A 17 1.41 -30.18 -5.27
C ARG A 17 0.21 -30.88 -4.63
N ARG A 18 0.38 -31.62 -3.54
CA ARG A 18 -0.70 -32.47 -2.97
C ARG A 18 -1.28 -32.01 -1.65
N SER A 19 -0.97 -30.79 -1.18
CA SER A 19 -1.60 -30.23 0.02
C SER A 19 -2.64 -29.19 -0.38
N THR A 20 -3.78 -29.61 -0.93
CA THR A 20 -4.99 -28.75 -1.03
C THR A 20 -5.72 -28.72 0.32
N GLY A 21 -5.02 -28.37 1.37
CA GLY A 21 -5.62 -27.99 2.64
C GLY A 21 -5.87 -26.50 2.60
N THR A 22 -7.14 -26.09 2.55
CA THR A 22 -7.56 -24.69 2.75
C THR A 22 -7.11 -24.25 4.14
N VAL A 23 -5.90 -23.71 4.26
CA VAL A 23 -5.43 -23.09 5.49
C VAL A 23 -6.15 -21.74 5.58
N ARG A 24 -7.21 -21.69 6.36
CA ARG A 24 -7.85 -20.43 6.75
C ARG A 24 -6.83 -19.64 7.57
N TYR A 25 -6.25 -18.60 6.99
CA TYR A 25 -5.46 -17.63 7.71
C TYR A 25 -6.38 -16.85 8.66
N ARG A 26 -6.28 -17.16 9.96
CA ARG A 26 -6.75 -16.27 11.02
C ARG A 26 -5.57 -15.38 11.39
N GLY A 27 -5.62 -14.12 11.01
CA GLY A 27 -4.61 -13.14 11.38
C GLY A 27 -4.64 -11.99 10.37
N ALA A 28 -5.42 -11.00 10.64
CA ALA A 28 -5.92 -10.06 9.70
C ALA A 28 -5.33 -8.66 9.93
N ALA A 29 -4.84 -8.06 8.89
CA ALA A 29 -5.14 -6.67 8.59
C ALA A 29 -6.03 -6.59 7.34
N TYR A 30 -6.60 -7.70 6.92
CA TYR A 30 -7.58 -7.77 5.86
C TYR A 30 -8.69 -8.71 6.29
N ARG A 31 -9.73 -8.15 6.89
CA ARG A 31 -11.00 -8.85 6.99
C ARG A 31 -11.54 -8.97 5.57
N ALA A 32 -11.63 -10.17 5.03
CA ALA A 32 -12.41 -10.38 3.83
C ALA A 32 -13.85 -9.94 4.18
N THR A 33 -14.24 -8.78 3.70
CA THR A 33 -15.58 -8.23 3.92
C THR A 33 -16.58 -9.14 3.22
N SER A 34 -17.64 -9.54 3.90
CA SER A 34 -18.55 -10.61 3.45
C SER A 34 -19.71 -10.08 2.61
N GLY A 35 -19.79 -8.76 2.41
CA GLY A 35 -20.85 -8.09 1.66
C GLY A 35 -20.41 -7.62 0.26
N PRO A 36 -21.35 -7.28 -0.63
CA PRO A 36 -21.03 -6.61 -1.88
C PRO A 36 -20.43 -5.23 -1.58
N PRO A 37 -19.45 -4.76 -2.38
CA PRO A 37 -18.91 -3.41 -2.24
C PRO A 37 -20.02 -2.37 -2.35
N VAL A 38 -19.86 -1.23 -1.67
CA VAL A 38 -20.76 -0.08 -1.85
C VAL A 38 -20.58 0.39 -3.29
N VAL A 39 -21.63 0.26 -4.11
CA VAL A 39 -21.64 0.84 -5.46
C VAL A 39 -22.25 2.24 -5.31
N PRO A 40 -21.45 3.30 -5.47
CA PRO A 40 -21.96 4.65 -5.34
C PRO A 40 -22.89 5.00 -6.50
N GLU A 41 -23.90 5.84 -6.22
CA GLU A 41 -24.78 6.39 -7.25
C GLU A 41 -24.00 7.30 -8.22
N TYR A 42 -22.92 7.90 -7.74
CA TYR A 42 -21.99 8.74 -8.52
C TYR A 42 -20.54 8.34 -8.23
N PRO A 43 -19.65 8.38 -9.25
CA PRO A 43 -18.23 8.10 -9.04
C PRO A 43 -17.59 9.16 -8.13
N SER A 44 -16.65 8.73 -7.29
CA SER A 44 -15.88 9.61 -6.42
C SER A 44 -15.14 10.68 -7.23
N ARG A 45 -15.15 11.94 -6.76
CA ARG A 45 -14.36 13.02 -7.37
C ARG A 45 -12.93 13.09 -6.84
N VAL A 46 -12.63 12.31 -5.82
CA VAL A 46 -11.31 12.25 -5.21
C VAL A 46 -10.82 10.81 -5.07
N ASP A 47 -9.51 10.65 -5.09
CA ASP A 47 -8.84 9.38 -4.78
C ASP A 47 -7.55 9.70 -4.02
N PHE A 48 -7.52 9.44 -2.71
CA PHE A 48 -6.40 9.79 -1.84
C PHE A 48 -5.38 8.66 -1.64
N HIS A 49 -5.49 7.56 -2.42
CA HIS A 49 -4.58 6.43 -2.28
C HIS A 49 -4.36 5.74 -3.63
N THR A 50 -3.22 6.03 -4.27
CA THR A 50 -2.87 5.47 -5.58
C THR A 50 -1.37 5.21 -5.70
N HIS A 51 -1.00 4.21 -6.51
CA HIS A 51 0.38 3.80 -6.73
C HIS A 51 0.79 3.81 -8.19
N SER A 52 1.98 4.33 -8.46
CA SER A 52 2.60 4.33 -9.78
C SER A 52 3.77 3.34 -9.86
N ARG A 53 4.40 3.28 -11.03
CA ARG A 53 5.63 2.49 -11.23
C ARG A 53 6.84 2.99 -10.43
N ARG A 54 6.73 4.13 -9.74
CA ARG A 54 7.79 4.58 -8.82
C ARG A 54 7.79 3.77 -7.53
N SER A 55 6.73 3.01 -7.27
CA SER A 55 6.70 1.94 -6.25
C SER A 55 6.28 0.61 -6.89
N ASP A 56 5.07 0.15 -6.66
CA ASP A 56 4.58 -1.14 -7.10
C ASP A 56 3.29 -1.08 -7.93
N GLY A 57 2.90 0.11 -8.39
CA GLY A 57 1.89 0.25 -9.44
C GLY A 57 2.42 -0.17 -10.82
N VAL A 58 1.53 -0.32 -11.80
CA VAL A 58 1.87 -0.71 -13.18
C VAL A 58 1.95 0.47 -14.15
N LEU A 59 1.32 1.61 -13.83
CA LEU A 59 1.28 2.79 -14.69
C LEU A 59 2.41 3.76 -14.36
N GLU A 60 2.96 4.43 -15.40
CA GLU A 60 3.79 5.60 -15.19
C GLU A 60 2.99 6.70 -14.48
N PRO A 61 3.62 7.58 -13.66
CA PRO A 61 2.91 8.61 -12.92
C PRO A 61 1.96 9.44 -13.76
N ILE A 62 2.38 9.86 -14.96
CA ILE A 62 1.56 10.70 -15.86
C ILE A 62 0.39 9.91 -16.46
N ASP A 63 0.56 8.63 -16.74
CA ASP A 63 -0.50 7.79 -17.30
C ASP A 63 -1.54 7.46 -16.23
N LEU A 64 -1.12 7.29 -14.96
CA LEU A 64 -2.03 7.16 -13.83
C LEU A 64 -2.89 8.43 -13.65
N VAL A 65 -2.27 9.63 -13.68
CA VAL A 65 -3.00 10.91 -13.60
C VAL A 65 -4.01 11.05 -14.73
N ARG A 66 -3.67 10.68 -15.96
CA ARG A 66 -4.59 10.71 -17.11
C ARG A 66 -5.75 9.75 -16.92
N ALA A 67 -5.44 8.51 -16.52
CA ALA A 67 -6.48 7.50 -16.28
C ALA A 67 -7.46 7.91 -15.16
N ALA A 68 -6.96 8.58 -14.11
CA ALA A 68 -7.78 9.11 -13.05
C ALA A 68 -8.68 10.27 -13.54
N ALA A 69 -8.12 11.20 -14.29
CA ALA A 69 -8.89 12.31 -14.87
C ALA A 69 -9.98 11.80 -15.85
N ASP A 70 -9.65 10.82 -16.69
CA ASP A 70 -10.60 10.19 -17.61
C ASP A 70 -11.73 9.46 -16.88
N ALA A 71 -11.46 8.94 -15.67
CA ALA A 71 -12.47 8.34 -14.80
C ALA A 71 -13.31 9.36 -14.01
N GLY A 72 -13.03 10.69 -14.17
CA GLY A 72 -13.79 11.76 -13.52
C GLY A 72 -13.20 12.27 -12.21
N VAL A 73 -12.04 11.78 -11.78
CA VAL A 73 -11.33 12.27 -10.59
C VAL A 73 -10.86 13.72 -10.83
N ARG A 74 -11.05 14.57 -9.82
CA ARG A 74 -10.64 15.97 -9.80
C ARG A 74 -9.45 16.21 -8.89
N VAL A 75 -9.33 15.44 -7.84
CA VAL A 75 -8.21 15.46 -6.89
C VAL A 75 -7.70 14.05 -6.68
N MET A 76 -6.41 13.84 -6.91
CA MET A 76 -5.76 12.56 -6.69
C MET A 76 -4.54 12.74 -5.79
N ALA A 77 -4.35 11.87 -4.81
CA ALA A 77 -3.07 11.74 -4.10
C ALA A 77 -2.25 10.61 -4.75
N LEU A 78 -1.02 10.92 -5.16
CA LEU A 78 -0.05 9.91 -5.56
C LEU A 78 0.77 9.53 -4.32
N SER A 79 0.53 8.32 -3.81
CA SER A 79 1.02 7.83 -2.52
C SER A 79 1.98 6.65 -2.66
N ASP A 80 2.87 6.69 -3.63
CA ASP A 80 3.86 5.64 -3.85
C ASP A 80 4.57 5.19 -2.56
N HIS A 81 4.76 3.89 -2.39
CA HIS A 81 5.39 3.34 -1.19
C HIS A 81 6.80 3.89 -0.95
N ASP A 82 7.00 4.55 0.19
CA ASP A 82 8.28 5.06 0.69
C ASP A 82 9.04 5.96 -0.31
N THR A 83 8.34 6.62 -1.26
CA THR A 83 8.97 7.50 -2.27
C THR A 83 8.07 8.63 -2.71
N LEU A 84 8.66 9.79 -2.99
CA LEU A 84 8.03 10.95 -3.65
C LEU A 84 8.51 11.12 -5.10
N ALA A 85 9.20 10.13 -5.68
CA ALA A 85 9.75 10.24 -7.02
C ALA A 85 8.69 10.54 -8.09
N GLY A 86 7.52 9.87 -8.04
CA GLY A 86 6.40 10.12 -8.93
C GLY A 86 5.81 11.52 -8.77
N VAL A 87 5.65 11.99 -7.54
CA VAL A 87 5.20 13.35 -7.24
C VAL A 87 6.16 14.40 -7.80
N ARG A 88 7.47 14.25 -7.55
CA ARG A 88 8.50 15.17 -8.06
C ARG A 88 8.59 15.19 -9.57
N GLU A 89 8.40 14.03 -10.20
CA GLU A 89 8.34 13.94 -11.66
C GLU A 89 7.18 14.77 -12.23
N LEU A 90 6.01 14.72 -11.60
CA LEU A 90 4.80 15.42 -12.08
C LEU A 90 4.80 16.92 -11.74
N CYS A 91 5.34 17.30 -10.58
CA CYS A 91 5.32 18.67 -10.08
C CYS A 91 6.62 19.45 -10.38
N GLY A 92 7.59 18.86 -11.06
CA GLY A 92 8.89 19.49 -11.36
C GLY A 92 8.79 20.72 -12.26
N PRO A 93 9.82 21.61 -12.25
CA PRO A 93 9.85 22.79 -13.09
C PRO A 93 9.70 22.46 -14.58
N GLY A 94 8.89 23.25 -15.29
CA GLY A 94 8.70 23.11 -16.74
C GLY A 94 7.73 22.00 -17.16
N ARG A 95 7.04 21.37 -16.22
CA ARG A 95 5.99 20.38 -16.53
C ARG A 95 4.68 21.05 -16.97
N PRO A 96 3.93 20.46 -17.91
CA PRO A 96 2.63 20.97 -18.29
C PRO A 96 1.63 20.85 -17.12
N PRO A 97 0.58 21.68 -17.08
CA PRO A 97 -0.50 21.53 -16.12
C PRO A 97 -1.10 20.13 -16.18
N LEU A 98 -1.41 19.57 -15.01
CA LEU A 98 -2.09 18.29 -14.92
C LEU A 98 -3.60 18.48 -15.16
N PRO A 99 -4.32 17.44 -15.66
CA PRO A 99 -5.76 17.51 -15.91
C PRO A 99 -6.60 17.47 -14.62
N LEU A 100 -5.97 17.22 -13.47
CA LEU A 100 -6.57 17.19 -12.13
C LEU A 100 -5.63 17.84 -11.12
N GLU A 101 -6.12 18.11 -9.92
CA GLU A 101 -5.28 18.53 -8.80
C GLU A 101 -4.53 17.32 -8.23
N LEU A 102 -3.20 17.41 -8.17
CA LEU A 102 -2.37 16.38 -7.54
C LEU A 102 -2.03 16.81 -6.11
N LEU A 103 -2.49 16.05 -5.13
CA LEU A 103 -2.08 16.17 -3.74
C LEU A 103 -0.79 15.34 -3.53
N PRO A 104 0.36 15.96 -3.19
CA PRO A 104 1.56 15.22 -2.88
C PRO A 104 1.32 14.27 -1.71
N ALA A 105 1.68 13.00 -1.88
CA ALA A 105 1.48 12.01 -0.83
C ALA A 105 2.54 10.92 -0.88
N VAL A 106 2.57 10.09 0.15
CA VAL A 106 3.40 8.89 0.27
C VAL A 106 2.67 7.88 1.13
N GLU A 107 2.87 6.59 0.89
CA GLU A 107 2.47 5.55 1.83
C GLU A 107 3.72 4.92 2.46
N ILE A 108 3.89 5.12 3.78
CA ILE A 108 5.00 4.52 4.53
C ILE A 108 4.55 3.17 5.07
N ASN A 109 5.20 2.10 4.61
CA ASN A 109 5.03 0.79 5.22
C ASN A 109 5.83 0.75 6.53
N SER A 110 5.18 0.92 7.66
CA SER A 110 5.83 0.87 8.96
C SER A 110 5.89 -0.55 9.52
N VAL A 111 6.96 -0.85 10.27
CA VAL A 111 7.17 -2.14 10.92
C VAL A 111 6.60 -2.09 12.33
N ALA A 112 5.52 -2.80 12.57
CA ALA A 112 4.80 -2.79 13.84
C ALA A 112 5.32 -3.87 14.80
N THR A 113 6.58 -3.76 15.21
CA THR A 113 7.21 -4.70 16.15
C THR A 113 6.51 -4.63 17.51
N GLY A 114 6.14 -5.79 18.05
CA GLY A 114 5.48 -5.90 19.36
C GLY A 114 3.98 -5.67 19.35
N ILE A 115 3.38 -5.44 18.20
CA ILE A 115 1.92 -5.44 18.04
C ILE A 115 1.50 -6.82 17.50
N ASP A 116 0.81 -7.57 18.34
CA ASP A 116 0.36 -8.92 17.99
C ASP A 116 -0.78 -8.91 16.95
N ASN A 117 -0.88 -10.00 16.19
CA ASN A 117 -1.97 -10.26 15.24
C ASN A 117 -2.14 -9.20 14.15
N LEU A 118 -1.06 -8.55 13.73
CA LEU A 118 -1.07 -7.73 12.52
C LEU A 118 -0.73 -8.59 11.31
N TRP A 119 -1.41 -8.30 10.21
CA TRP A 119 -1.05 -8.83 8.90
C TRP A 119 0.41 -8.46 8.59
N GLU A 120 1.22 -9.43 8.25
CA GLU A 120 2.63 -9.22 7.90
C GLU A 120 3.49 -8.52 8.98
N GLY A 121 2.91 -8.09 10.12
CA GLY A 121 3.59 -7.28 11.13
C GLY A 121 3.85 -5.85 10.68
N GLU A 122 3.04 -5.32 9.78
CA GLU A 122 3.17 -3.98 9.19
C GLU A 122 1.89 -3.17 9.43
N LEU A 123 2.03 -1.85 9.57
CA LEU A 123 0.96 -0.86 9.46
C LEU A 123 1.34 0.12 8.36
N HIS A 124 0.41 0.41 7.48
CA HIS A 124 0.61 1.37 6.40
C HIS A 124 0.10 2.74 6.84
N ILE A 125 0.95 3.75 6.72
CA ILE A 125 0.62 5.13 7.09
C ILE A 125 0.74 6.00 5.85
N LEU A 126 -0.42 6.51 5.37
CA LEU A 126 -0.43 7.53 4.33
C LEU A 126 0.03 8.87 4.92
N GLY A 127 0.85 9.58 4.19
CA GLY A 127 1.20 10.97 4.44
C GLY A 127 0.57 11.84 3.35
N LEU A 128 -0.62 12.39 3.62
CA LEU A 128 -1.31 13.25 2.65
C LEU A 128 -0.83 14.70 2.78
N GLY A 129 -0.52 15.35 1.65
CA GLY A 129 -0.16 16.76 1.61
C GLY A 129 1.26 17.07 2.11
N VAL A 130 2.16 16.08 2.17
CA VAL A 130 3.56 16.27 2.54
C VAL A 130 4.27 17.25 1.58
N ASP A 131 5.28 17.97 2.08
CA ASP A 131 6.13 18.81 1.23
C ASP A 131 7.14 17.93 0.46
N PRO A 132 7.04 17.84 -0.89
CA PRO A 132 7.97 17.06 -1.68
C PRO A 132 9.38 17.67 -1.73
N GLY A 133 9.55 18.92 -1.27
CA GLY A 133 10.84 19.61 -1.17
C GLY A 133 11.54 19.45 0.18
N ASP A 134 10.96 18.77 1.16
CA ASP A 134 11.56 18.56 2.48
C ASP A 134 12.72 17.54 2.40
N ASP A 135 13.95 18.03 2.54
CA ASP A 135 15.17 17.20 2.47
C ASP A 135 15.28 16.22 3.65
N ALA A 136 14.79 16.57 4.84
CA ALA A 136 14.84 15.70 6.01
C ALA A 136 13.87 14.54 5.87
N PHE A 137 12.69 14.82 5.31
CA PHE A 137 11.72 13.78 4.97
C PHE A 137 12.25 12.85 3.87
N GLU A 138 12.85 13.42 2.79
CA GLU A 138 13.46 12.61 1.74
C GLU A 138 14.58 11.71 2.27
N ALA A 139 15.44 12.21 3.16
CA ALA A 139 16.48 11.39 3.79
C ALA A 139 15.87 10.22 4.61
N THR A 140 14.70 10.43 5.20
CA THR A 140 13.96 9.39 5.93
C THR A 140 13.39 8.35 4.96
N LEU A 141 12.76 8.77 3.88
CA LEU A 141 12.26 7.88 2.83
C LEU A 141 13.39 7.09 2.15
N GLU A 142 14.55 7.73 1.93
CA GLU A 142 15.71 7.03 1.36
C GLU A 142 16.21 5.89 2.26
N ARG A 143 16.24 6.08 3.58
CA ARG A 143 16.58 4.98 4.51
C ARG A 143 15.61 3.82 4.37
N GLN A 144 14.28 4.11 4.25
CA GLN A 144 13.26 3.10 4.02
C GLN A 144 13.49 2.36 2.69
N ARG A 145 13.73 3.08 1.59
CA ARG A 145 14.00 2.47 0.28
C ARG A 145 15.26 1.59 0.29
N ARG A 146 16.31 1.99 1.00
CA ARG A 146 17.52 1.17 1.17
C ARG A 146 17.21 -0.13 1.92
N ALA A 147 16.40 -0.07 2.97
CA ALA A 147 15.96 -1.26 3.71
C ALA A 147 15.10 -2.18 2.83
N ARG A 148 14.17 -1.61 2.03
CA ARG A 148 13.38 -2.36 1.03
C ARG A 148 14.26 -3.03 -0.02
N ALA A 149 15.18 -2.31 -0.63
CA ALA A 149 16.10 -2.84 -1.62
C ALA A 149 16.99 -3.96 -1.07
N SER A 150 17.41 -3.85 0.20
CA SER A 150 18.13 -4.92 0.89
C SER A 150 17.25 -6.16 1.10
N ARG A 151 16.00 -5.96 1.56
CA ARG A 151 15.02 -7.04 1.72
C ARG A 151 14.72 -7.72 0.38
N PHE A 152 14.49 -6.92 -0.68
CA PHE A 152 14.23 -7.41 -2.04
C PHE A 152 15.33 -8.38 -2.49
N ARG A 153 16.60 -7.97 -2.39
CA ARG A 153 17.74 -8.83 -2.74
C ARG A 153 17.76 -10.13 -1.93
N ARG A 154 17.57 -10.05 -0.61
CA ARG A 154 17.53 -11.24 0.25
C ARG A 154 16.38 -12.20 -0.11
N ILE A 155 15.24 -11.68 -0.59
CA ILE A 155 14.14 -12.53 -1.08
C ILE A 155 14.55 -13.20 -2.38
N VAL A 156 15.17 -12.49 -3.34
CA VAL A 156 15.66 -13.05 -4.59
C VAL A 156 16.71 -14.15 -4.32
N ASP A 157 17.69 -13.90 -3.45
CA ASP A 157 18.67 -14.89 -3.03
C ASP A 157 18.02 -16.14 -2.44
N ARG A 158 17.04 -15.94 -1.54
CA ARG A 158 16.30 -17.05 -0.92
C ARG A 158 15.46 -17.85 -1.91
N LEU A 159 14.84 -17.20 -2.89
CA LEU A 159 14.13 -17.90 -3.97
C LEU A 159 15.09 -18.73 -4.84
N ARG A 160 16.29 -18.21 -5.11
CA ARG A 160 17.34 -18.96 -5.82
C ARG A 160 17.74 -20.22 -5.04
N ASP A 161 17.94 -20.11 -3.72
CA ASP A 161 18.29 -21.24 -2.85
C ASP A 161 17.16 -22.29 -2.81
N LEU A 162 15.92 -21.90 -3.03
CA LEU A 162 14.75 -22.77 -3.15
C LEU A 162 14.60 -23.40 -4.56
N GLY A 163 15.48 -23.09 -5.50
CA GLY A 163 15.40 -23.55 -6.88
C GLY A 163 14.36 -22.80 -7.74
N ILE A 164 13.98 -21.58 -7.35
CA ILE A 164 13.02 -20.72 -8.02
C ILE A 164 13.72 -19.40 -8.42
N PRO A 165 14.71 -19.42 -9.34
CA PRO A 165 15.49 -18.24 -9.67
C PRO A 165 14.69 -17.20 -10.46
N VAL A 166 14.85 -15.92 -10.08
CA VAL A 166 14.30 -14.73 -10.76
C VAL A 166 15.36 -13.64 -10.93
N ASP A 167 16.64 -13.99 -10.85
CA ASP A 167 17.76 -13.05 -10.76
C ASP A 167 17.87 -12.14 -11.96
N SER A 168 17.84 -12.69 -13.17
CA SER A 168 18.01 -11.93 -14.41
C SER A 168 16.86 -10.92 -14.61
N GLN A 169 15.65 -11.29 -14.20
CA GLN A 169 14.49 -10.40 -14.22
C GLN A 169 14.59 -9.32 -13.14
N ALA A 170 15.11 -9.69 -11.96
CA ALA A 170 15.28 -8.77 -10.84
C ALA A 170 16.35 -7.69 -11.12
N GLU A 171 17.42 -8.03 -11.81
CA GLU A 171 18.46 -7.08 -12.23
C GLU A 171 17.91 -5.99 -13.15
N ALA A 172 16.92 -6.30 -13.98
CA ALA A 172 16.29 -5.34 -14.88
C ALA A 172 15.39 -4.30 -14.18
N LEU A 173 14.97 -4.55 -12.94
CA LEU A 173 14.14 -3.62 -12.17
C LEU A 173 14.89 -2.47 -11.49
N HIS A 174 16.22 -2.44 -11.55
CA HIS A 174 17.05 -1.50 -10.78
C HIS A 174 17.23 -0.12 -11.42
N THR A 175 16.42 0.27 -12.35
CA THR A 175 16.77 1.34 -13.29
C THR A 175 16.31 2.73 -12.92
N GLU A 176 15.30 2.86 -12.04
CA GLU A 176 14.73 4.18 -11.77
C GLU A 176 15.25 4.79 -10.46
N PRO A 177 15.97 5.92 -10.52
CA PRO A 177 16.40 6.63 -9.31
C PRO A 177 15.22 6.97 -8.40
N GLY A 178 15.33 6.59 -7.13
CA GLY A 178 14.29 6.87 -6.15
C GLY A 178 13.08 5.93 -6.16
N ALA A 179 13.03 4.94 -7.04
CA ALA A 179 11.98 3.92 -7.03
C ALA A 179 12.05 3.06 -5.76
N SER A 180 10.88 2.61 -5.30
CA SER A 180 10.74 1.77 -4.12
C SER A 180 10.39 0.34 -4.52
N LEU A 181 11.22 -0.63 -4.13
CA LEU A 181 11.06 -2.04 -4.45
C LEU A 181 10.34 -2.79 -3.32
N GLY A 182 9.47 -3.74 -3.69
CA GLY A 182 8.71 -4.55 -2.74
C GLY A 182 8.44 -5.97 -3.22
N ARG A 183 7.66 -6.71 -2.44
CA ARG A 183 7.21 -8.08 -2.78
C ARG A 183 6.31 -8.14 -4.02
N PRO A 184 5.44 -7.14 -4.32
CA PRO A 184 4.62 -7.19 -5.52
C PRO A 184 5.45 -7.27 -6.81
N GLN A 185 6.59 -6.53 -6.90
CA GLN A 185 7.47 -6.66 -8.05
C GLN A 185 8.05 -8.08 -8.16
N ILE A 186 8.48 -8.69 -7.03
CA ILE A 186 8.99 -10.08 -7.04
C ILE A 186 7.88 -11.04 -7.46
N ALA A 187 6.65 -10.85 -6.99
CA ALA A 187 5.50 -11.66 -7.40
C ALA A 187 5.27 -11.60 -8.92
N ARG A 188 5.35 -10.41 -9.53
CA ARG A 188 5.27 -10.25 -10.99
C ARG A 188 6.43 -10.94 -11.71
N LEU A 189 7.66 -10.92 -11.16
CA LEU A 189 8.79 -11.66 -11.72
C LEU A 189 8.55 -13.17 -11.67
N LEU A 190 8.00 -13.69 -10.58
CA LEU A 190 7.65 -15.11 -10.44
C LEU A 190 6.60 -15.53 -11.47
N VAL A 191 5.60 -14.68 -11.72
CA VAL A 191 4.59 -14.93 -12.77
C VAL A 191 5.23 -14.89 -14.15
N ALA A 192 6.03 -13.87 -14.45
CA ALA A 192 6.72 -13.73 -15.74
C ALA A 192 7.70 -14.88 -16.03
N ALA A 193 8.31 -15.44 -14.98
CA ALA A 193 9.19 -16.60 -15.07
C ALA A 193 8.42 -17.95 -15.13
N GLY A 194 7.10 -17.93 -15.01
CA GLY A 194 6.24 -19.13 -15.07
C GLY A 194 6.26 -19.97 -13.78
N HIS A 195 6.77 -19.42 -12.66
CA HIS A 195 6.77 -20.10 -11.36
C HIS A 195 5.42 -20.05 -10.63
N CYS A 196 4.61 -19.03 -10.92
CA CYS A 196 3.25 -18.84 -10.38
C CYS A 196 2.29 -18.42 -11.49
N ALA A 197 1.00 -18.74 -11.35
CA ALA A 197 -0.02 -18.35 -12.31
C ALA A 197 -0.53 -16.91 -12.11
N SER A 198 -0.38 -16.35 -10.89
CA SER A 198 -0.83 -14.99 -10.55
C SER A 198 0.04 -14.37 -9.47
N VAL A 199 -0.05 -13.04 -9.33
CA VAL A 199 0.57 -12.27 -8.24
C VAL A 199 0.04 -12.76 -6.88
N ASP A 200 -1.26 -12.99 -6.76
CA ASP A 200 -1.89 -13.51 -5.55
C ASP A 200 -1.35 -14.88 -5.16
N GLU A 201 -1.20 -15.79 -6.11
CA GLU A 201 -0.59 -17.10 -5.85
C GLU A 201 0.84 -16.94 -5.35
N ALA A 202 1.65 -16.12 -5.99
CA ALA A 202 3.03 -15.86 -5.57
C ALA A 202 3.10 -15.29 -4.15
N MET A 203 2.22 -14.34 -3.82
CA MET A 203 2.14 -13.78 -2.48
C MET A 203 1.74 -14.85 -1.45
N GLN A 204 0.66 -15.59 -1.69
CA GLN A 204 0.11 -16.54 -0.74
C GLN A 204 0.99 -17.78 -0.53
N THR A 205 1.69 -18.23 -1.56
CA THR A 205 2.44 -19.49 -1.50
C THR A 205 3.93 -19.32 -1.19
N LEU A 206 4.53 -18.19 -1.62
CA LEU A 206 5.98 -17.97 -1.53
C LEU A 206 6.39 -16.78 -0.68
N LEU A 207 5.70 -15.62 -0.76
CA LEU A 207 6.22 -14.34 -0.29
C LEU A 207 5.59 -13.81 1.00
N ALA A 208 4.39 -14.28 1.40
CA ALA A 208 3.73 -13.87 2.63
C ALA A 208 4.46 -14.38 3.88
N ARG A 209 4.19 -13.77 5.04
CA ARG A 209 4.78 -14.15 6.32
C ARG A 209 4.56 -15.65 6.60
N GLY A 210 5.64 -16.34 6.98
CA GLY A 210 5.63 -17.80 7.21
C GLY A 210 5.76 -18.64 5.94
N ARG A 211 5.92 -18.04 4.76
CA ARG A 211 6.14 -18.75 3.50
C ARG A 211 7.64 -18.92 3.20
N PRO A 212 8.00 -19.88 2.32
CA PRO A 212 9.41 -20.23 2.10
C PRO A 212 10.31 -19.08 1.66
N GLY A 213 9.81 -18.19 0.81
CA GLY A 213 10.53 -17.02 0.30
C GLY A 213 10.43 -15.78 1.19
N TYR A 214 9.68 -15.84 2.29
CA TYR A 214 9.55 -14.69 3.19
C TYR A 214 10.87 -14.29 3.84
N VAL A 215 11.13 -12.99 3.85
CA VAL A 215 12.23 -12.36 4.59
C VAL A 215 11.66 -11.25 5.44
N GLU A 216 12.06 -11.21 6.71
CA GLU A 216 11.59 -10.21 7.66
C GLU A 216 11.93 -8.78 7.21
N ARG A 217 10.99 -7.86 7.45
CA ARG A 217 11.15 -6.43 7.15
C ARG A 217 11.83 -5.71 8.30
N HIS A 218 12.65 -4.74 7.94
CA HIS A 218 13.20 -3.74 8.84
C HIS A 218 12.88 -2.35 8.30
N GLY A 219 12.62 -1.40 9.17
CA GLY A 219 12.27 -0.03 8.77
C GLY A 219 11.72 0.77 9.94
N LEU A 220 11.09 1.91 9.63
CA LEU A 220 10.47 2.79 10.60
C LEU A 220 9.33 2.08 11.35
N GLY A 221 9.19 2.37 12.63
CA GLY A 221 7.99 2.06 13.39
C GLY A 221 6.84 3.02 13.04
N PRO A 222 5.58 2.67 13.44
CA PRO A 222 4.42 3.53 13.15
C PRO A 222 4.56 4.94 13.74
N ALA A 223 5.03 5.08 14.97
CA ALA A 223 5.24 6.38 15.61
C ALA A 223 6.27 7.24 14.87
N GLU A 224 7.37 6.63 14.40
CA GLU A 224 8.39 7.34 13.62
C GLU A 224 7.87 7.77 12.26
N ALA A 225 7.06 6.92 11.59
CA ALA A 225 6.42 7.24 10.31
C ALA A 225 5.44 8.41 10.48
N ILE A 226 4.58 8.38 11.49
CA ILE A 226 3.63 9.45 11.81
C ILE A 226 4.36 10.77 12.08
N SER A 227 5.39 10.75 12.94
CA SER A 227 6.17 11.94 13.26
C SER A 227 6.89 12.53 12.05
N ALA A 228 7.45 11.67 11.17
CA ALA A 228 8.11 12.12 9.94
C ALA A 228 7.12 12.79 8.97
N ILE A 229 5.91 12.22 8.80
CA ILE A 229 4.85 12.81 7.97
C ILE A 229 4.41 14.18 8.53
N ARG A 230 4.22 14.27 9.85
CA ARG A 230 3.87 15.54 10.51
C ARG A 230 4.94 16.60 10.32
N ALA A 231 6.20 16.25 10.52
CA ALA A 231 7.31 17.17 10.31
C ALA A 231 7.39 17.70 8.89
N ALA A 232 7.01 16.87 7.88
CA ALA A 232 6.90 17.28 6.48
C ALA A 232 5.59 18.03 6.14
N GLY A 233 4.79 18.43 7.14
CA GLY A 233 3.55 19.21 6.97
C GLY A 233 2.34 18.38 6.52
N GLY A 234 2.44 17.05 6.48
CA GLY A 234 1.38 16.16 6.03
C GLY A 234 0.40 15.74 7.12
N LEU A 235 -0.73 15.17 6.67
CA LEU A 235 -1.71 14.47 7.50
C LEU A 235 -1.35 12.97 7.51
N PRO A 236 -0.92 12.38 8.66
CA PRO A 236 -0.74 10.95 8.76
C PRO A 236 -2.08 10.24 8.93
N VAL A 237 -2.34 9.27 8.06
CA VAL A 237 -3.58 8.49 7.99
C VAL A 237 -3.27 7.01 8.09
N LEU A 238 -3.95 6.27 8.96
CA LEU A 238 -3.86 4.82 8.99
C LEU A 238 -4.62 4.24 7.81
N ALA A 239 -3.90 3.58 6.89
CA ALA A 239 -4.42 3.08 5.63
C ALA A 239 -5.07 1.70 5.77
N HIS A 240 -6.17 1.46 5.04
CA HIS A 240 -6.90 0.19 4.83
C HIS A 240 -6.92 -0.78 6.04
N PHE A 241 -7.05 -0.24 7.26
CA PHE A 241 -7.03 -0.99 8.51
C PHE A 241 -8.44 -1.40 8.95
N SER A 242 -8.96 -2.52 8.42
CA SER A 242 -10.33 -3.01 8.68
C SER A 242 -10.60 -3.35 10.16
N ASP A 243 -9.55 -3.67 10.93
CA ASP A 243 -9.69 -4.07 12.33
C ASP A 243 -9.75 -2.89 13.32
N ALA A 244 -9.85 -1.64 12.83
CA ALA A 244 -9.81 -0.44 13.68
C ALA A 244 -10.92 -0.45 14.75
N ALA A 245 -12.10 -1.00 14.43
CA ALA A 245 -13.20 -1.12 15.37
C ALA A 245 -12.88 -2.03 16.56
N ASP A 246 -12.13 -3.11 16.33
CA ASP A 246 -11.70 -4.06 17.36
C ASP A 246 -10.39 -3.64 18.06
N ARG A 247 -9.64 -2.70 17.46
CA ARG A 247 -8.31 -2.28 17.87
C ARG A 247 -8.23 -0.81 18.31
N ARG A 248 -9.32 -0.28 18.90
CA ARG A 248 -9.41 1.13 19.34
C ARG A 248 -8.26 1.55 20.25
N ASP A 249 -7.74 0.65 21.09
CA ASP A 249 -6.62 0.98 21.98
C ASP A 249 -5.32 1.24 21.18
N LEU A 250 -5.06 0.43 20.16
CA LEU A 250 -3.95 0.69 19.22
C LEU A 250 -4.13 2.04 18.53
N ILE A 251 -5.34 2.35 18.05
CA ILE A 251 -5.61 3.63 17.40
C ILE A 251 -5.35 4.79 18.38
N ARG A 252 -5.77 4.68 19.63
CA ARG A 252 -5.50 5.71 20.68
C ARG A 252 -3.99 5.87 20.91
N GLU A 253 -3.23 4.79 20.95
CA GLU A 253 -1.76 4.86 21.04
C GLU A 253 -1.16 5.61 19.85
N LEU A 254 -1.62 5.35 18.63
CA LEU A 254 -1.16 6.07 17.43
C LEU A 254 -1.57 7.55 17.46
N ILE A 255 -2.75 7.89 17.99
CA ILE A 255 -3.17 9.28 18.18
C ILE A 255 -2.24 10.02 19.13
N HIS A 256 -1.72 9.38 20.18
CA HIS A 256 -0.72 9.99 21.05
C HIS A 256 0.60 10.32 20.31
N THR A 257 0.85 9.69 19.17
CA THR A 257 1.97 10.01 18.27
C THR A 257 1.55 10.91 17.10
N GLU A 258 0.39 11.57 17.22
CA GLU A 258 -0.18 12.53 16.24
C GLU A 258 -0.76 11.90 14.96
N LEU A 259 -1.23 10.65 14.99
CA LEU A 259 -2.09 10.13 13.92
C LEU A 259 -3.31 11.06 13.77
N GLY A 260 -3.60 11.50 12.55
CA GLY A 260 -4.64 12.50 12.28
C GLY A 260 -5.81 11.99 11.47
N GLY A 261 -5.68 10.85 10.79
CA GLY A 261 -6.75 10.32 9.94
C GLY A 261 -6.84 8.80 9.95
N LEU A 262 -7.96 8.32 9.41
CA LEU A 262 -8.25 6.91 9.19
C LEU A 262 -8.83 6.73 7.80
N GLU A 263 -8.34 5.76 7.03
CA GLU A 263 -8.92 5.41 5.75
C GLU A 263 -10.20 4.60 5.95
N VAL A 264 -11.33 5.30 5.81
CA VAL A 264 -12.69 4.78 6.01
C VAL A 264 -13.25 4.22 4.70
N HIS A 265 -13.06 4.97 3.61
CA HIS A 265 -13.64 4.69 2.30
C HIS A 265 -12.63 3.98 1.40
N TYR A 266 -12.19 2.80 1.84
CA TYR A 266 -11.34 1.96 1.00
C TYR A 266 -12.21 1.12 0.06
N ARG A 267 -11.93 1.16 -1.25
CA ARG A 267 -12.78 0.54 -2.28
C ARG A 267 -13.10 -0.94 -2.09
N LYS A 268 -12.32 -1.66 -1.28
CA LYS A 268 -12.53 -3.10 -1.02
C LYS A 268 -13.27 -3.36 0.29
N PHE A 269 -13.66 -2.32 1.04
CA PHE A 269 -14.50 -2.47 2.23
C PHE A 269 -15.97 -2.58 1.84
N ASP A 270 -16.70 -3.42 2.55
CA ASP A 270 -18.17 -3.46 2.46
C ASP A 270 -18.80 -2.33 3.29
N ALA A 271 -20.09 -2.14 3.12
CA ALA A 271 -20.84 -1.07 3.78
C ALA A 271 -20.80 -1.16 5.31
N GLU A 272 -20.74 -2.37 5.87
CA GLU A 272 -20.68 -2.59 7.32
C GLU A 272 -19.32 -2.11 7.85
N THR A 273 -18.23 -2.52 7.22
CA THR A 273 -16.86 -2.08 7.56
C THR A 273 -16.73 -0.56 7.45
N VAL A 274 -17.23 0.04 6.35
CA VAL A 274 -17.21 1.52 6.18
C VAL A 274 -17.96 2.21 7.32
N ALA A 275 -19.14 1.72 7.69
CA ALA A 275 -19.93 2.30 8.79
C ALA A 275 -19.21 2.15 10.14
N GLU A 276 -18.59 0.99 10.43
CA GLU A 276 -17.82 0.78 11.65
C GLU A 276 -16.62 1.73 11.73
N LEU A 277 -15.85 1.87 10.62
CA LEU A 277 -14.67 2.75 10.56
C LEU A 277 -15.06 4.22 10.65
N ALA A 278 -16.17 4.64 10.01
CA ALA A 278 -16.71 6.00 10.15
C ALA A 278 -17.08 6.32 11.61
N ALA A 279 -17.67 5.36 12.32
CA ALA A 279 -17.98 5.52 13.74
C ALA A 279 -16.70 5.65 14.59
N VAL A 280 -15.66 4.84 14.30
CA VAL A 280 -14.36 4.95 14.98
C VAL A 280 -13.69 6.30 14.69
N ALA A 281 -13.67 6.75 13.42
CA ALA A 281 -13.11 8.04 13.06
C ALA A 281 -13.82 9.19 13.78
N SER A 282 -15.15 9.16 13.84
CA SER A 282 -15.95 10.15 14.56
C SER A 282 -15.70 10.12 16.08
N GLU A 283 -15.68 8.93 16.70
CA GLU A 283 -15.44 8.76 18.15
C GLU A 283 -14.06 9.29 18.54
N LEU A 284 -13.05 9.02 17.72
CA LEU A 284 -11.65 9.33 18.01
C LEU A 284 -11.17 10.64 17.37
N HIS A 285 -12.05 11.41 16.77
CA HIS A 285 -11.76 12.69 16.11
C HIS A 285 -10.68 12.60 15.02
N LEU A 286 -10.65 11.48 14.29
CA LEU A 286 -9.79 11.29 13.13
C LEU A 286 -10.46 11.81 11.87
N VAL A 287 -9.69 12.37 10.95
CA VAL A 287 -10.16 12.77 9.62
C VAL A 287 -10.44 11.51 8.80
N PRO A 288 -11.71 11.28 8.35
CA PRO A 288 -12.00 10.18 7.46
C PRO A 288 -11.42 10.46 6.08
N THR A 289 -10.81 9.44 5.47
CA THR A 289 -10.25 9.50 4.11
C THR A 289 -10.69 8.30 3.29
N GLY A 290 -10.29 8.25 2.03
CA GLY A 290 -10.53 7.06 1.23
C GLY A 290 -9.76 7.07 -0.07
N GLY A 291 -9.55 5.88 -0.63
CA GLY A 291 -8.81 5.71 -1.86
C GLY A 291 -9.01 4.35 -2.50
N SER A 292 -8.58 4.28 -3.76
CA SER A 292 -8.69 3.05 -4.54
C SER A 292 -7.58 2.05 -4.21
N ASP A 293 -6.45 2.54 -3.71
CA ASP A 293 -5.23 1.73 -3.57
C ASP A 293 -4.92 0.99 -4.89
N TYR A 294 -5.02 1.73 -6.00
CA TYR A 294 -4.85 1.18 -7.33
C TYR A 294 -3.39 0.84 -7.60
N HIS A 295 -3.15 -0.41 -7.98
CA HIS A 295 -1.84 -0.92 -8.41
C HIS A 295 -1.85 -1.42 -9.86
N GLY A 296 -3.01 -1.74 -10.42
CA GLY A 296 -3.19 -2.16 -11.81
C GLY A 296 -3.00 -3.65 -12.08
N ASP A 297 -2.86 -4.48 -11.05
CA ASP A 297 -2.76 -5.93 -11.21
C ASP A 297 -4.12 -6.53 -11.58
N GLY A 298 -4.34 -6.74 -12.88
CA GLY A 298 -5.53 -7.42 -13.39
C GLY A 298 -6.76 -6.53 -13.63
N GLU A 299 -6.68 -5.21 -13.39
CA GLU A 299 -7.79 -4.27 -13.59
C GLU A 299 -7.31 -2.92 -14.13
N THR A 300 -8.18 -2.18 -14.80
CA THR A 300 -7.94 -0.79 -15.19
C THR A 300 -8.23 0.16 -14.03
N TYR A 301 -7.66 1.40 -14.08
CA TYR A 301 -7.99 2.42 -13.09
C TYR A 301 -9.49 2.70 -13.00
N ALA A 302 -10.18 2.81 -14.14
CA ALA A 302 -11.62 3.05 -14.17
C ALA A 302 -12.42 1.94 -13.47
N GLN A 303 -11.99 0.68 -13.59
CA GLN A 303 -12.63 -0.45 -12.88
C GLN A 303 -12.41 -0.35 -11.36
N ALA A 304 -11.19 -0.03 -10.94
CA ALA A 304 -10.87 0.16 -9.53
C ALA A 304 -11.64 1.35 -8.93
N HIS A 305 -11.67 2.47 -9.64
CA HIS A 305 -12.33 3.70 -9.22
C HIS A 305 -13.86 3.56 -9.16
N ALA A 306 -14.46 2.72 -10.01
CA ALA A 306 -15.91 2.48 -10.00
C ALA A 306 -16.43 1.87 -8.68
N ALA A 307 -15.55 1.28 -7.87
CA ALA A 307 -15.87 0.76 -6.54
C ALA A 307 -15.53 1.76 -5.40
N LEU A 308 -15.04 2.95 -5.72
CA LEU A 308 -14.64 3.96 -4.75
C LEU A 308 -15.73 5.01 -4.57
N PHE A 309 -16.07 5.29 -3.31
CA PHE A 309 -16.88 6.43 -2.93
C PHE A 309 -16.29 7.13 -1.71
N VAL A 310 -15.87 8.38 -1.91
CA VAL A 310 -15.43 9.28 -0.84
C VAL A 310 -16.39 10.47 -0.82
N PRO A 311 -17.13 10.72 0.29
CA PRO A 311 -17.99 11.89 0.42
C PRO A 311 -17.20 13.20 0.25
N ASP A 312 -17.82 14.21 -0.38
CA ASP A 312 -17.19 15.51 -0.57
C ASP A 312 -16.86 16.21 0.76
N GLU A 313 -17.68 15.99 1.79
CA GLU A 313 -17.42 16.50 3.14
C GLU A 313 -16.16 15.91 3.76
N ASP A 314 -15.89 14.62 3.56
CA ASP A 314 -14.68 13.95 4.04
C ASP A 314 -13.47 14.42 3.25
N ALA A 315 -13.60 14.57 1.94
CA ALA A 315 -12.56 15.18 1.11
C ALA A 315 -12.24 16.63 1.57
N ALA A 316 -13.25 17.42 1.90
CA ALA A 316 -13.08 18.76 2.45
C ALA A 316 -12.39 18.74 3.82
N ALA A 317 -12.68 17.76 4.68
CA ALA A 317 -12.04 17.61 5.98
C ALA A 317 -10.52 17.31 5.85
N VAL A 318 -10.11 16.50 4.86
CA VAL A 318 -8.69 16.28 4.54
C VAL A 318 -8.01 17.62 4.21
N TYR A 319 -8.58 18.41 3.32
CA TYR A 319 -8.01 19.70 2.92
C TYR A 319 -8.00 20.72 4.06
N ALA A 320 -9.06 20.78 4.85
CA ALA A 320 -9.13 21.64 6.03
C ALA A 320 -8.04 21.30 7.06
N SER A 321 -7.74 20.01 7.25
CA SER A 321 -6.66 19.56 8.14
C SER A 321 -5.26 19.99 7.67
N LEU A 322 -5.11 20.20 6.36
CA LEU A 322 -3.88 20.70 5.73
C LEU A 322 -3.84 22.24 5.63
N GLY A 323 -4.86 22.96 6.16
CA GLY A 323 -4.97 24.39 6.07
C GLY A 323 -5.20 24.92 4.64
N ARG A 324 -5.77 24.11 3.76
CA ARG A 324 -5.99 24.39 2.35
C ARG A 324 -7.47 24.33 2.00
N PRO A 325 -8.00 25.15 1.07
CA PRO A 325 -9.34 24.96 0.53
C PRO A 325 -9.35 23.80 -0.49
N LEU A 326 -10.40 22.99 -0.48
CA LEU A 326 -10.63 21.97 -1.50
C LEU A 326 -11.18 22.61 -2.78
N GLY A 327 -10.49 22.44 -3.90
CA GLY A 327 -10.84 23.04 -5.20
C GLY A 327 -11.60 22.10 -6.15
N LEU A 328 -12.68 21.42 -5.70
CA LEU A 328 -13.40 20.47 -6.57
C LEU A 328 -14.08 21.10 -7.81
N GLY A 329 -14.06 22.44 -8.00
CA GLY A 329 -14.79 23.10 -9.08
C GLY A 329 -16.30 22.87 -9.01
N ALA A 330 -17.11 23.67 -9.72
CA ALA A 330 -18.53 23.39 -9.85
C ALA A 330 -18.72 22.04 -10.56
N ALA A 331 -19.63 21.21 -10.08
CA ALA A 331 -20.03 20.00 -10.79
C ALA A 331 -20.35 20.36 -12.25
N VAL A 332 -19.68 19.70 -13.19
CA VAL A 332 -20.08 19.81 -14.60
C VAL A 332 -21.42 19.12 -14.71
N SER A 333 -22.47 19.94 -14.83
CA SER A 333 -23.85 19.51 -15.05
C SER A 333 -24.02 18.85 -16.40
#